data_04693dae57b8cc8045d5b4ff3db9d54c
#
_entry.id   04693dae57b8cc8045d5b4ff3db9d54c
#
_cell.length_a   1.000
_cell.length_b   1.000
_cell.length_c   1.000
_cell.angle_alpha   90.00
_cell.angle_beta   90.00
_cell.angle_gamma   90.00
#
_symmetry.space_group_name_H-M   'P 1'
#
loop_
_entity.id
_entity.type
_entity.pdbx_description
1 polymer ?
#
loop_
_entity_poly.entity_id
_entity_poly.type
_entity_poly.pdbx_seq_one_letter_code
_entity_poly.pdbx_strand_id
1 'polypeptide(L)'
;GRKIREFGIYAEIYPPKYLNNVTNILNHSVLILSGGPDSVLNKNSPSIDIPLHQIPIPILGICYGFQYISKEFEGVIEKSNQREYGKTIIKTSKSDLFKNTNIEQQVWMSHGDSLTKIPKGFKILAKTKNKVPAAIAKKNIYAIQFHCEVTHSEYGTQILQNYLFNICGLKQNWKNNDLHQTIGRYFKINVKEKKPNIVCAVSGGVDSTVLAFAISKYMKLDNVHFIFVNNGLLRKYDVKNIKAIFKSFNLKLNIINAEHLFLKKLKSVTD
;
A
#
# COMPACT_ATOMS: atom_id res chain seq x y z
N GLY A 1 -0.98 2.01 3.32
CA GLY A 1 -1.93 1.52 4.32
C GLY A 1 -1.37 0.37 5.14
N ARG A 2 -1.05 -0.78 4.52
CA ARG A 2 -0.59 -1.98 5.25
C ARG A 2 0.58 -1.69 6.19
N LYS A 3 1.66 -1.06 5.68
CA LYS A 3 2.85 -0.76 6.49
C LYS A 3 2.55 0.13 7.70
N ILE A 4 1.61 1.06 7.58
CA ILE A 4 1.18 1.92 8.68
C ILE A 4 0.44 1.11 9.74
N ARG A 5 -0.43 0.19 9.34
CA ARG A 5 -1.17 -0.70 10.26
C ARG A 5 -0.23 -1.68 10.99
N GLU A 6 0.87 -2.12 10.34
CA GLU A 6 1.92 -2.92 10.98
C GLU A 6 2.58 -2.17 12.16
N PHE A 7 2.60 -0.84 12.13
CA PHE A 7 3.06 -0.01 13.26
C PHE A 7 1.99 0.22 14.35
N GLY A 8 0.83 -0.40 14.23
CA GLY A 8 -0.27 -0.23 15.19
C GLY A 8 -1.01 1.10 15.03
N ILE A 9 -1.01 1.69 13.84
CA ILE A 9 -1.75 2.91 13.52
C ILE A 9 -2.86 2.59 12.54
N TYR A 10 -4.10 3.04 12.83
CA TYR A 10 -5.20 2.94 11.88
C TYR A 10 -4.92 3.78 10.64
N ALA A 11 -5.15 3.19 9.46
CA ALA A 11 -4.96 3.87 8.18
C ALA A 11 -6.02 3.45 7.16
N GLU A 12 -6.50 4.40 6.39
CA GLU A 12 -7.43 4.21 5.29
C GLU A 12 -6.79 4.64 3.97
N ILE A 13 -7.28 4.11 2.87
CA ILE A 13 -6.79 4.43 1.53
C ILE A 13 -7.96 4.95 0.74
N TYR A 14 -7.81 6.17 0.22
CA TYR A 14 -8.84 6.85 -0.54
C TYR A 14 -8.32 7.32 -1.89
N PRO A 15 -9.17 7.41 -2.91
CA PRO A 15 -8.81 8.06 -4.17
C PRO A 15 -8.66 9.58 -3.95
N PRO A 16 -7.88 10.30 -4.80
CA PRO A 16 -7.67 11.74 -4.65
C PRO A 16 -8.94 12.57 -4.53
N LYS A 17 -10.00 12.21 -5.25
CA LYS A 17 -11.32 12.88 -5.19
C LYS A 17 -11.94 12.94 -3.80
N TYR A 18 -11.59 12.01 -2.91
CA TYR A 18 -12.06 12.04 -1.52
C TYR A 18 -11.55 13.27 -0.77
N LEU A 19 -10.37 13.77 -1.13
CA LEU A 19 -9.72 14.92 -0.50
C LEU A 19 -10.26 16.27 -1.00
N ASN A 20 -11.16 16.30 -1.97
CA ASN A 20 -11.78 17.54 -2.44
C ASN A 20 -12.76 18.13 -1.43
N ASN A 21 -13.03 17.42 -0.35
CA ASN A 21 -13.78 17.93 0.82
C ASN A 21 -12.84 18.08 2.01
N VAL A 22 -12.66 19.32 2.48
CA VAL A 22 -11.80 19.66 3.64
C VAL A 22 -12.20 18.87 4.89
N THR A 23 -13.48 18.66 5.13
CA THR A 23 -13.97 17.88 6.28
C THR A 23 -13.39 16.46 6.29
N ASN A 24 -13.25 15.84 5.11
CA ASN A 24 -12.64 14.52 5.00
C ASN A 24 -11.17 14.53 5.44
N ILE A 25 -10.45 15.61 5.15
CA ILE A 25 -9.04 15.77 5.55
C ILE A 25 -8.95 15.97 7.07
N LEU A 26 -9.79 16.83 7.64
CA LEU A 26 -9.77 17.17 9.06
C LEU A 26 -10.12 16.01 10.00
N ASN A 27 -10.76 14.98 9.49
CA ASN A 27 -11.03 13.75 10.24
C ASN A 27 -9.78 12.87 10.43
N HIS A 28 -8.64 13.25 9.83
CA HIS A 28 -7.40 12.49 9.86
C HIS A 28 -6.27 13.31 10.51
N SER A 29 -5.33 12.62 11.12
CA SER A 29 -4.17 13.27 11.79
C SER A 29 -2.99 13.49 10.85
N VAL A 30 -2.90 12.75 9.76
CA VAL A 30 -1.80 12.78 8.79
C VAL A 30 -2.30 12.41 7.41
N LEU A 31 -1.78 13.07 6.39
CA LEU A 31 -2.01 12.73 4.99
C LEU A 31 -0.75 12.14 4.37
N ILE A 32 -0.87 10.99 3.70
CA ILE A 32 0.22 10.39 2.93
C ILE A 32 -0.20 10.32 1.46
N LEU A 33 0.50 11.05 0.62
CA LEU A 33 0.38 10.99 -0.84
C LEU A 33 1.30 9.88 -1.35
N SER A 34 0.72 8.76 -1.72
CA SER A 34 1.48 7.56 -2.10
C SER A 34 2.10 7.66 -3.50
N GLY A 35 2.99 6.71 -3.82
CA GLY A 35 3.45 6.47 -5.17
C GLY A 35 2.33 6.03 -6.11
N GLY A 36 2.57 6.17 -7.39
CA GLY A 36 1.67 5.76 -8.46
C GLY A 36 2.43 5.60 -9.78
N PRO A 37 1.84 4.93 -10.77
CA PRO A 37 2.49 4.66 -12.06
C PRO A 37 2.49 5.86 -13.01
N ASP A 38 1.75 6.92 -12.67
CA ASP A 38 1.57 8.08 -13.55
C ASP A 38 2.71 9.11 -13.36
N SER A 39 2.82 10.03 -14.32
CA SER A 39 3.73 11.17 -14.26
C SER A 39 2.94 12.45 -13.94
N VAL A 40 3.46 13.29 -13.04
CA VAL A 40 2.87 14.60 -12.73
C VAL A 40 2.92 15.59 -13.92
N LEU A 41 3.63 15.22 -14.99
CA LEU A 41 3.71 15.99 -16.23
C LEU A 41 2.54 15.71 -17.16
N ASN A 42 1.78 14.64 -16.94
CA ASN A 42 0.61 14.28 -17.73
C ASN A 42 -0.58 15.19 -17.37
N LYS A 43 -1.39 15.56 -18.37
CA LYS A 43 -2.57 16.44 -18.18
C LYS A 43 -3.63 15.85 -17.25
N ASN A 44 -3.82 14.53 -17.28
CA ASN A 44 -4.84 13.83 -16.52
C ASN A 44 -4.25 13.10 -15.30
N SER A 45 -3.06 13.52 -14.83
CA SER A 45 -2.43 12.91 -13.66
C SER A 45 -3.28 13.13 -12.40
N PRO A 46 -3.27 12.18 -11.45
CA PRO A 46 -4.00 12.31 -10.20
C PRO A 46 -3.64 13.60 -9.46
N SER A 47 -4.64 14.39 -9.09
CA SER A 47 -4.47 15.66 -8.39
C SER A 47 -5.51 15.82 -7.27
N ILE A 48 -5.29 16.79 -6.40
CA ILE A 48 -6.19 17.22 -5.34
C ILE A 48 -6.59 18.65 -5.63
N ASP A 49 -7.88 18.98 -5.54
CA ASP A 49 -8.37 20.33 -5.85
C ASP A 49 -8.05 21.34 -4.73
N ILE A 50 -7.82 20.86 -3.50
CA ILE A 50 -7.45 21.72 -2.37
C ILE A 50 -5.93 21.95 -2.39
N PRO A 51 -5.46 23.21 -2.43
CA PRO A 51 -4.05 23.53 -2.36
C PRO A 51 -3.38 22.93 -1.10
N LEU A 52 -2.26 22.24 -1.26
CA LEU A 52 -1.59 21.55 -0.14
C LEU A 52 -1.19 22.47 1.01
N HIS A 53 -0.91 23.76 0.73
CA HIS A 53 -0.57 24.75 1.76
C HIS A 53 -1.75 25.13 2.67
N GLN A 54 -2.98 24.82 2.28
CA GLN A 54 -4.21 25.02 3.08
C GLN A 54 -4.54 23.81 3.94
N ILE A 55 -3.87 22.69 3.75
CA ILE A 55 -4.08 21.47 4.53
C ILE A 55 -3.35 21.61 5.88
N PRO A 56 -4.07 21.65 7.01
CA PRO A 56 -3.48 21.96 8.32
C PRO A 56 -2.75 20.77 8.97
N ILE A 57 -2.95 19.55 8.47
CA ILE A 57 -2.33 18.34 9.01
C ILE A 57 -0.98 18.05 8.33
N PRO A 58 -0.06 17.30 8.97
CA PRO A 58 1.20 16.89 8.36
C PRO A 58 1.00 16.08 7.08
N ILE A 59 1.87 16.34 6.09
CA ILE A 59 1.81 15.69 4.77
C ILE A 59 3.14 14.97 4.49
N LEU A 60 3.08 13.71 4.05
CA LEU A 60 4.20 12.98 3.50
C LEU A 60 3.93 12.60 2.04
N GLY A 61 4.76 13.04 1.11
CA GLY A 61 4.76 12.57 -0.28
C GLY A 61 5.77 11.47 -0.49
N ILE A 62 5.37 10.38 -1.15
CA ILE A 62 6.23 9.24 -1.51
C ILE A 62 6.18 9.06 -3.03
N CYS A 63 7.33 9.06 -3.70
CA CYS A 63 7.51 8.86 -5.14
C CYS A 63 6.65 9.83 -5.97
N TYR A 64 5.50 9.41 -6.53
CA TYR A 64 4.57 10.33 -7.18
C TYR A 64 4.16 11.48 -6.25
N GLY A 65 3.88 11.21 -4.99
CA GLY A 65 3.54 12.23 -4.00
C GLY A 65 4.66 13.26 -3.76
N PHE A 66 5.93 12.86 -3.85
CA PHE A 66 7.07 13.79 -3.83
C PHE A 66 7.03 14.73 -5.02
N GLN A 67 6.80 14.21 -6.21
CA GLN A 67 6.74 15.01 -7.44
C GLN A 67 5.52 15.93 -7.43
N TYR A 68 4.37 15.45 -6.97
CA TYR A 68 3.16 16.24 -6.83
C TYR A 68 3.36 17.41 -5.87
N ILE A 69 3.90 17.16 -4.66
CA ILE A 69 4.25 18.24 -3.71
C ILE A 69 5.21 19.22 -4.34
N SER A 70 6.25 18.73 -5.01
CA SER A 70 7.25 19.59 -5.64
C SER A 70 6.63 20.53 -6.67
N LYS A 71 5.75 20.01 -7.54
CA LYS A 71 5.05 20.78 -8.57
C LYS A 71 4.06 21.78 -7.96
N GLU A 72 3.32 21.40 -6.94
CA GLU A 72 2.33 22.23 -6.24
C GLU A 72 2.97 23.46 -5.57
N PHE A 73 4.23 23.34 -5.15
CA PHE A 73 5.01 24.43 -4.56
C PHE A 73 6.00 25.08 -5.54
N GLU A 74 5.71 25.04 -6.84
CA GLU A 74 6.48 25.70 -7.91
C GLU A 74 7.92 25.17 -8.10
N GLY A 75 8.17 23.92 -7.70
CA GLY A 75 9.36 23.19 -8.12
C GLY A 75 9.26 22.74 -9.57
N VAL A 76 10.39 22.49 -10.22
CA VAL A 76 10.43 22.02 -11.60
C VAL A 76 10.72 20.53 -11.63
N ILE A 77 9.81 19.78 -12.22
CA ILE A 77 9.95 18.35 -12.51
C ILE A 77 10.17 18.19 -14.02
N GLU A 78 11.17 17.43 -14.40
CA GLU A 78 11.52 17.17 -15.79
C GLU A 78 11.72 15.67 -16.02
N LYS A 79 11.49 15.23 -17.26
CA LYS A 79 11.83 13.86 -17.66
C LYS A 79 13.33 13.68 -17.53
N SER A 80 13.75 12.71 -16.75
CA SER A 80 15.16 12.39 -16.59
C SER A 80 15.67 11.54 -17.74
N ASN A 81 16.83 11.94 -18.29
CA ASN A 81 17.59 11.10 -19.23
C ASN A 81 18.19 9.87 -18.52
N GLN A 82 18.38 9.95 -17.22
CA GLN A 82 18.83 8.85 -16.35
C GLN A 82 17.66 8.45 -15.45
N ARG A 83 16.85 7.52 -15.97
CA ARG A 83 15.75 6.92 -15.18
C ARG A 83 16.35 6.17 -13.99
N GLU A 84 15.86 6.46 -12.80
CA GLU A 84 16.31 5.79 -11.57
C GLU A 84 15.31 4.68 -11.21
N TYR A 85 15.70 3.43 -11.52
CA TYR A 85 14.96 2.23 -11.17
C TYR A 85 15.85 1.28 -10.37
N GLY A 86 15.30 0.75 -9.27
CA GLY A 86 16.01 -0.22 -8.44
C GLY A 86 16.79 0.41 -7.28
N LYS A 87 17.90 -0.24 -6.93
CA LYS A 87 18.72 0.12 -5.76
C LYS A 87 19.54 1.38 -6.05
N THR A 88 19.39 2.39 -5.22
CA THR A 88 20.12 3.66 -5.32
C THR A 88 20.69 4.03 -3.95
N ILE A 89 21.89 4.59 -3.90
CA ILE A 89 22.49 5.12 -2.66
C ILE A 89 22.14 6.58 -2.55
N ILE A 90 21.60 6.97 -1.42
CA ILE A 90 21.37 8.36 -1.04
C ILE A 90 22.29 8.79 0.09
N LYS A 91 22.61 10.09 0.12
CA LYS A 91 23.29 10.74 1.22
C LYS A 91 22.31 11.66 1.93
N THR A 92 22.07 11.41 3.21
CA THR A 92 21.11 12.15 4.05
C THR A 92 21.82 13.28 4.81
N SER A 93 21.08 14.33 5.15
CA SER A 93 21.47 15.34 6.13
C SER A 93 20.82 15.07 7.48
N LYS A 94 21.40 15.61 8.56
CA LYS A 94 20.83 15.50 9.91
C LYS A 94 19.44 16.11 9.95
N SER A 95 18.45 15.30 10.27
CA SER A 95 17.03 15.69 10.39
C SER A 95 16.26 14.66 11.20
N ASP A 96 15.09 15.03 11.73
CA ASP A 96 14.22 14.12 12.47
C ASP A 96 13.73 12.95 11.60
N LEU A 97 13.56 13.18 10.29
CA LEU A 97 13.15 12.12 9.35
C LEU A 97 14.19 10.99 9.25
N PHE A 98 15.48 11.33 9.29
CA PHE A 98 16.61 10.41 9.17
C PHE A 98 17.29 10.09 10.51
N LYS A 99 16.61 10.35 11.62
CA LYS A 99 17.11 10.01 12.96
C LYS A 99 17.33 8.49 13.09
N ASN A 100 18.48 8.09 13.60
CA ASN A 100 18.89 6.69 13.77
C ASN A 100 18.97 5.90 12.44
N THR A 101 19.30 6.57 11.35
CA THR A 101 19.66 5.93 10.07
C THR A 101 21.10 6.28 9.70
N ASN A 102 21.70 5.52 8.79
CA ASN A 102 23.03 5.86 8.27
C ASN A 102 22.95 7.07 7.35
N ILE A 103 24.02 7.87 7.34
CA ILE A 103 24.15 9.03 6.45
C ILE A 103 24.11 8.59 4.98
N GLU A 104 24.80 7.51 4.64
CA GLU A 104 24.70 6.87 3.33
C GLU A 104 23.92 5.58 3.50
N GLN A 105 22.88 5.41 2.69
CA GLN A 105 21.99 4.26 2.78
C GLN A 105 21.38 3.90 1.44
N GLN A 106 21.08 2.61 1.25
CA GLN A 106 20.41 2.09 0.07
C GLN A 106 18.89 2.32 0.18
N VAL A 107 18.31 2.83 -0.91
CA VAL A 107 16.87 2.99 -1.07
C VAL A 107 16.40 2.40 -2.40
N TRP A 108 15.10 2.18 -2.53
CA TRP A 108 14.48 1.72 -3.77
C TRP A 108 13.86 2.90 -4.52
N MET A 109 14.37 3.17 -5.72
CA MET A 109 13.83 4.17 -6.64
C MET A 109 12.97 3.50 -7.73
N SER A 110 11.92 4.21 -8.18
CA SER A 110 11.05 3.76 -9.27
C SER A 110 10.42 4.97 -9.96
N HIS A 111 11.24 5.77 -10.65
CA HIS A 111 10.75 6.97 -11.32
C HIS A 111 11.54 7.32 -12.59
N GLY A 112 10.84 7.92 -13.56
CA GLY A 112 11.42 8.44 -14.79
C GLY A 112 11.54 9.96 -14.83
N ASP A 113 10.96 10.66 -13.86
CA ASP A 113 10.96 12.12 -13.76
C ASP A 113 11.76 12.56 -12.52
N SER A 114 12.49 13.67 -12.62
CA SER A 114 13.37 14.17 -11.55
C SER A 114 13.08 15.62 -11.20
N LEU A 115 13.27 15.96 -9.93
CA LEU A 115 13.20 17.34 -9.45
C LEU A 115 14.50 18.07 -9.82
N THR A 116 14.41 19.03 -10.74
CA THR A 116 15.55 19.84 -11.22
C THR A 116 15.66 21.18 -10.50
N LYS A 117 14.52 21.76 -10.08
CA LYS A 117 14.49 22.99 -9.29
C LYS A 117 13.66 22.78 -8.02
N ILE A 118 14.28 23.01 -6.87
CA ILE A 118 13.65 22.83 -5.57
C ILE A 118 12.58 23.89 -5.33
N PRO A 119 11.41 23.54 -4.79
CA PRO A 119 10.37 24.50 -4.43
C PRO A 119 10.87 25.52 -3.40
N LYS A 120 10.41 26.76 -3.52
CA LYS A 120 10.82 27.85 -2.62
C LYS A 120 10.48 27.54 -1.14
N GLY A 121 11.50 27.66 -0.30
CA GLY A 121 11.38 27.45 1.14
C GLY A 121 11.48 25.99 1.58
N PHE A 122 11.68 25.04 0.67
CA PHE A 122 12.00 23.66 1.02
C PHE A 122 13.49 23.48 1.28
N LYS A 123 13.82 22.63 2.27
CA LYS A 123 15.19 22.20 2.56
C LYS A 123 15.40 20.81 1.96
N ILE A 124 16.58 20.56 1.41
CA ILE A 124 16.97 19.22 0.97
C ILE A 124 17.40 18.42 2.21
N LEU A 125 16.79 17.25 2.38
CA LEU A 125 17.12 16.32 3.45
C LEU A 125 17.96 15.13 2.96
N ALA A 126 17.89 14.79 1.67
CA ALA A 126 18.72 13.74 1.06
C ALA A 126 18.95 14.01 -0.43
N LYS A 127 20.08 13.52 -0.94
CA LYS A 127 20.43 13.54 -2.38
C LYS A 127 20.96 12.18 -2.81
N THR A 128 20.77 11.84 -4.08
CA THR A 128 21.47 10.72 -4.74
C THR A 128 22.94 11.05 -4.97
N LYS A 129 23.76 10.05 -5.37
CA LYS A 129 25.16 10.27 -5.79
C LYS A 129 25.27 11.30 -6.91
N ASN A 130 24.27 11.37 -7.79
CA ASN A 130 24.20 12.34 -8.88
C ASN A 130 23.68 13.72 -8.45
N LYS A 131 23.63 13.98 -7.13
CA LYS A 131 23.17 15.24 -6.51
C LYS A 131 21.69 15.57 -6.77
N VAL A 132 20.90 14.62 -7.28
CA VAL A 132 19.43 14.77 -7.45
C VAL A 132 18.76 14.75 -6.08
N PRO A 133 17.83 15.69 -5.78
CA PRO A 133 17.09 15.68 -4.52
C PRO A 133 16.27 14.39 -4.34
N ALA A 134 16.50 13.66 -3.25
CA ALA A 134 15.82 12.43 -2.91
C ALA A 134 14.84 12.59 -1.73
N ALA A 135 15.02 13.65 -0.93
CA ALA A 135 14.08 14.03 0.12
C ALA A 135 14.14 15.53 0.35
N ILE A 136 12.98 16.15 0.55
CA ILE A 136 12.82 17.58 0.85
C ILE A 136 11.77 17.78 1.96
N ALA A 137 11.85 18.91 2.68
CA ALA A 137 10.85 19.26 3.68
C ALA A 137 10.65 20.76 3.82
N LYS A 138 9.43 21.16 4.21
CA LYS A 138 9.06 22.54 4.58
C LYS A 138 7.98 22.48 5.66
N LYS A 139 8.27 22.98 6.87
CA LYS A 139 7.36 22.91 8.02
C LYS A 139 6.90 21.47 8.29
N ASN A 140 5.59 21.21 8.18
CA ASN A 140 4.94 19.92 8.37
C ASN A 140 4.78 19.08 7.09
N ILE A 141 5.38 19.55 5.96
CA ILE A 141 5.34 18.85 4.67
C ILE A 141 6.70 18.20 4.42
N TYR A 142 6.69 16.89 4.26
CA TYR A 142 7.84 16.07 3.93
C TYR A 142 7.59 15.35 2.61
N ALA A 143 8.64 15.18 1.82
CA ALA A 143 8.51 14.44 0.58
C ALA A 143 9.80 13.65 0.30
N ILE A 144 9.64 12.39 -0.09
CA ILE A 144 10.71 11.44 -0.42
C ILE A 144 10.46 10.83 -1.79
N GLN A 145 11.47 10.80 -2.64
CA GLN A 145 11.36 10.27 -4.00
C GLN A 145 11.40 8.74 -4.03
N PHE A 146 12.02 8.13 -3.06
CA PHE A 146 12.18 6.68 -2.94
C PHE A 146 11.02 6.03 -2.17
N HIS A 147 10.88 4.73 -2.37
CA HIS A 147 9.89 3.90 -1.67
C HIS A 147 10.44 3.41 -0.34
N CYS A 148 10.07 4.08 0.75
CA CYS A 148 10.45 3.67 2.11
C CYS A 148 9.62 2.50 2.65
N GLU A 149 8.48 2.21 2.04
CA GLU A 149 7.55 1.15 2.47
C GLU A 149 7.98 -0.26 2.01
N VAL A 150 8.93 -0.36 1.09
CA VAL A 150 9.41 -1.65 0.57
C VAL A 150 10.66 -2.14 1.30
N THR A 151 10.85 -3.45 1.33
CA THR A 151 11.98 -4.10 2.01
C THR A 151 13.36 -3.80 1.42
N HIS A 152 13.39 -3.32 0.18
CA HIS A 152 14.63 -2.95 -0.51
C HIS A 152 15.23 -1.61 -0.06
N SER A 153 14.46 -0.80 0.68
CA SER A 153 14.94 0.41 1.35
C SER A 153 15.43 0.05 2.74
N GLU A 154 16.74 0.11 2.96
CA GLU A 154 17.45 -0.39 4.15
C GLU A 154 16.85 0.14 5.46
N TYR A 155 16.64 1.44 5.56
CA TYR A 155 16.05 2.10 6.74
C TYR A 155 14.61 2.57 6.52
N GLY A 156 13.90 2.03 5.51
CA GLY A 156 12.57 2.50 5.17
C GLY A 156 11.58 2.42 6.33
N THR A 157 11.64 1.34 7.12
CA THR A 157 10.84 1.18 8.34
C THR A 157 11.14 2.27 9.37
N GLN A 158 12.41 2.57 9.63
CA GLN A 158 12.83 3.60 10.58
C GLN A 158 12.39 5.01 10.13
N ILE A 159 12.51 5.31 8.84
CA ILE A 159 12.08 6.59 8.24
C ILE A 159 10.57 6.80 8.44
N LEU A 160 9.75 5.77 8.16
CA LEU A 160 8.31 5.84 8.41
C LEU A 160 7.96 5.99 9.88
N GLN A 161 8.65 5.28 10.77
CA GLN A 161 8.47 5.43 12.23
C GLN A 161 8.85 6.83 12.69
N ASN A 162 9.97 7.36 12.23
CA ASN A 162 10.38 8.72 12.54
C ASN A 162 9.33 9.75 12.12
N TYR A 163 8.79 9.60 10.91
CA TYR A 163 7.73 10.48 10.43
C TYR A 163 6.47 10.37 11.30
N LEU A 164 5.95 9.16 11.49
CA LEU A 164 4.67 8.95 12.16
C LEU A 164 4.72 9.27 13.66
N PHE A 165 5.75 8.80 14.36
CA PHE A 165 5.81 8.92 15.82
C PHE A 165 6.57 10.15 16.29
N ASN A 166 7.73 10.46 15.69
CA ASN A 166 8.57 11.55 16.17
C ASN A 166 8.13 12.91 15.59
N ILE A 167 7.81 12.97 14.28
CA ILE A 167 7.43 14.23 13.62
C ILE A 167 5.94 14.52 13.80
N CYS A 168 5.07 13.52 13.55
CA CYS A 168 3.62 13.69 13.64
C CYS A 168 3.05 13.44 15.05
N GLY A 169 3.84 12.86 15.97
CA GLY A 169 3.42 12.61 17.35
C GLY A 169 2.27 11.60 17.48
N LEU A 170 2.08 10.72 16.48
CA LEU A 170 1.00 9.73 16.51
C LEU A 170 1.25 8.70 17.61
N LYS A 171 0.14 8.17 18.14
CA LYS A 171 0.16 7.05 19.09
C LYS A 171 -0.44 5.82 18.43
N GLN A 172 -0.04 4.64 18.89
CA GLN A 172 -0.65 3.39 18.45
C GLN A 172 -2.12 3.34 18.85
N ASN A 173 -3.00 3.20 17.88
CA ASN A 173 -4.46 3.16 18.02
C ASN A 173 -5.10 2.00 17.25
N TRP A 174 -4.29 1.11 16.69
CA TRP A 174 -4.71 -0.03 15.91
C TRP A 174 -4.12 -1.33 16.46
N LYS A 175 -4.99 -2.31 16.75
CA LYS A 175 -4.60 -3.66 17.17
C LYS A 175 -5.19 -4.68 16.20
N ASN A 176 -4.45 -5.75 15.92
CA ASN A 176 -4.95 -6.83 15.04
C ASN A 176 -6.29 -7.44 15.50
N ASN A 177 -6.58 -7.37 16.81
CA ASN A 177 -7.87 -7.80 17.34
C ASN A 177 -9.04 -6.97 16.80
N ASP A 178 -8.82 -5.71 16.44
CA ASP A 178 -9.86 -4.83 15.91
C ASP A 178 -10.27 -5.24 14.49
N LEU A 179 -9.35 -5.79 13.68
CA LEU A 179 -9.67 -6.36 12.37
C LEU A 179 -10.63 -7.54 12.52
N HIS A 180 -10.38 -8.40 13.47
CA HIS A 180 -11.23 -9.56 13.77
C HIS A 180 -12.66 -9.13 14.15
N GLN A 181 -12.77 -8.14 15.04
CA GLN A 181 -14.07 -7.59 15.45
C GLN A 181 -14.78 -6.87 14.29
N THR A 182 -14.02 -6.18 13.44
CA THR A 182 -14.54 -5.50 12.25
C THR A 182 -15.13 -6.49 11.25
N ILE A 183 -14.42 -7.58 10.96
CA ILE A 183 -14.91 -8.68 10.12
C ILE A 183 -16.18 -9.29 10.72
N GLY A 184 -16.17 -9.58 12.02
CA GLY A 184 -17.34 -10.14 12.72
C GLY A 184 -18.55 -9.22 12.68
N ARG A 185 -18.36 -7.90 12.86
CA ARG A 185 -19.44 -6.90 12.72
C ARG A 185 -19.98 -6.84 11.30
N TYR A 186 -19.09 -6.82 10.29
CA TYR A 186 -19.49 -6.82 8.89
C TYR A 186 -20.39 -8.00 8.54
N PHE A 187 -20.01 -9.21 8.94
CA PHE A 187 -20.84 -10.40 8.73
C PHE A 187 -22.17 -10.32 9.50
N LYS A 188 -22.17 -9.83 10.74
CA LYS A 188 -23.38 -9.65 11.52
C LYS A 188 -24.38 -8.70 10.85
N ILE A 189 -23.93 -7.58 10.33
CA ILE A 189 -24.79 -6.56 9.74
C ILE A 189 -25.30 -6.97 8.36
N ASN A 190 -24.40 -7.48 7.50
CA ASN A 190 -24.72 -7.67 6.09
C ASN A 190 -25.30 -9.05 5.74
N VAL A 191 -25.15 -10.03 6.62
CA VAL A 191 -25.46 -11.43 6.28
C VAL A 191 -26.54 -12.06 7.18
N LYS A 192 -26.84 -11.48 8.35
CA LYS A 192 -27.70 -12.11 9.37
C LYS A 192 -29.18 -12.28 9.00
N GLU A 193 -29.71 -11.40 8.17
CA GLU A 193 -31.19 -11.37 7.99
C GLU A 193 -31.76 -12.35 6.98
N LYS A 194 -30.95 -12.96 6.10
CA LYS A 194 -31.47 -13.73 4.95
C LYS A 194 -31.02 -15.19 4.85
N LYS A 195 -30.23 -15.74 5.78
CA LYS A 195 -29.62 -17.09 5.66
C LYS A 195 -29.16 -17.38 4.21
N PRO A 196 -28.34 -16.52 3.60
CA PRO A 196 -27.96 -16.66 2.20
C PRO A 196 -27.11 -17.93 2.01
N ASN A 197 -27.27 -18.58 0.87
CA ASN A 197 -26.29 -19.54 0.40
C ASN A 197 -25.03 -18.79 -0.01
N ILE A 198 -23.90 -19.12 0.60
CA ILE A 198 -22.61 -18.49 0.35
C ILE A 198 -21.72 -19.47 -0.39
N VAL A 199 -21.24 -19.05 -1.55
CA VAL A 199 -20.17 -19.75 -2.27
C VAL A 199 -18.87 -18.96 -2.07
N CYS A 200 -17.88 -19.61 -1.47
CA CYS A 200 -16.54 -19.07 -1.30
C CYS A 200 -15.57 -19.80 -2.22
N ALA A 201 -15.14 -19.15 -3.29
CA ALA A 201 -14.11 -19.69 -4.17
C ALA A 201 -12.74 -19.60 -3.47
N VAL A 202 -12.03 -20.73 -3.41
CA VAL A 202 -10.73 -20.84 -2.76
C VAL A 202 -9.68 -21.17 -3.81
N SER A 203 -8.69 -20.30 -3.95
CA SER A 203 -7.58 -20.49 -4.91
C SER A 203 -6.39 -21.29 -4.34
N GLY A 204 -6.36 -21.51 -3.03
CA GLY A 204 -5.20 -22.04 -2.31
C GLY A 204 -4.18 -20.99 -1.88
N GLY A 205 -4.37 -19.72 -2.27
CA GLY A 205 -3.60 -18.59 -1.79
C GLY A 205 -4.02 -18.15 -0.38
N VAL A 206 -3.19 -17.31 0.25
CA VAL A 206 -3.40 -16.83 1.63
C VAL A 206 -4.71 -16.09 1.78
N ASP A 207 -5.04 -15.18 0.88
CA ASP A 207 -6.21 -14.31 1.00
C ASP A 207 -7.53 -15.10 1.00
N SER A 208 -7.69 -16.01 0.02
CA SER A 208 -8.89 -16.85 -0.08
C SER A 208 -9.03 -17.83 1.10
N THR A 209 -7.90 -18.30 1.63
CA THR A 209 -7.87 -19.18 2.80
C THR A 209 -8.25 -18.43 4.07
N VAL A 210 -7.72 -17.22 4.27
CA VAL A 210 -8.09 -16.35 5.39
C VAL A 210 -9.57 -15.96 5.34
N LEU A 211 -10.09 -15.65 4.14
CA LEU A 211 -11.51 -15.36 3.96
C LEU A 211 -12.38 -16.56 4.33
N ALA A 212 -12.03 -17.77 3.84
CA ALA A 212 -12.77 -19.00 4.19
C ALA A 212 -12.78 -19.25 5.69
N PHE A 213 -11.65 -19.05 6.36
CA PHE A 213 -11.54 -19.16 7.81
C PHE A 213 -12.38 -18.10 8.54
N ALA A 214 -12.36 -16.85 8.08
CA ALA A 214 -13.18 -15.78 8.65
C ALA A 214 -14.69 -16.09 8.50
N ILE A 215 -15.13 -16.56 7.34
CA ILE A 215 -16.51 -17.01 7.12
C ILE A 215 -16.87 -18.12 8.11
N SER A 216 -16.02 -19.14 8.26
CA SER A 216 -16.28 -20.28 9.14
C SER A 216 -16.42 -19.88 10.61
N LYS A 217 -15.73 -18.82 11.03
CA LYS A 217 -15.77 -18.34 12.42
C LYS A 217 -17.01 -17.52 12.74
N TYR A 218 -17.55 -16.78 11.78
CA TYR A 218 -18.63 -15.82 12.02
C TYR A 218 -19.97 -16.22 11.44
N MET A 219 -20.02 -17.28 10.63
CA MET A 219 -21.22 -17.76 9.96
C MET A 219 -21.56 -19.20 10.35
N LYS A 220 -22.85 -19.53 10.31
CA LYS A 220 -23.27 -20.93 10.35
C LYS A 220 -22.93 -21.60 9.03
N LEU A 221 -22.26 -22.76 9.10
CA LEU A 221 -21.70 -23.43 7.92
C LEU A 221 -22.71 -24.18 7.06
N ASP A 222 -23.94 -24.33 7.52
CA ASP A 222 -24.97 -25.10 6.81
C ASP A 222 -25.23 -24.62 5.39
N ASN A 223 -25.06 -23.31 5.15
CA ASN A 223 -25.29 -22.68 3.86
C ASN A 223 -23.99 -22.12 3.25
N VAL A 224 -22.83 -22.61 3.68
CA VAL A 224 -21.52 -22.15 3.16
C VAL A 224 -20.86 -23.27 2.36
N HIS A 225 -20.53 -22.97 1.11
CA HIS A 225 -19.87 -23.91 0.20
C HIS A 225 -18.48 -23.37 -0.15
N PHE A 226 -17.43 -24.01 0.37
CA PHE A 226 -16.06 -23.74 -0.03
C PHE A 226 -15.74 -24.57 -1.28
N ILE A 227 -15.35 -23.91 -2.37
CA ILE A 227 -15.11 -24.54 -3.67
C ILE A 227 -13.70 -24.24 -4.13
N PHE A 228 -12.96 -25.28 -4.44
CA PHE A 228 -11.64 -25.22 -5.08
C PHE A 228 -11.73 -25.82 -6.48
N VAL A 229 -11.28 -25.09 -7.50
CA VAL A 229 -11.29 -25.55 -8.89
C VAL A 229 -9.87 -25.96 -9.29
N ASN A 230 -9.69 -27.27 -9.57
CA ASN A 230 -8.46 -27.74 -10.22
C ASN A 230 -8.56 -27.46 -11.72
N ASN A 231 -7.82 -26.48 -12.19
CA ASN A 231 -7.77 -26.05 -13.59
C ASN A 231 -6.63 -26.69 -14.39
N GLY A 232 -5.83 -27.57 -13.78
CA GLY A 232 -4.68 -28.22 -14.42
C GLY A 232 -3.40 -27.39 -14.48
N LEU A 233 -3.41 -26.12 -14.02
CA LEU A 233 -2.24 -25.23 -14.01
C LEU A 233 -1.64 -25.05 -12.61
N LEU A 234 -2.01 -25.92 -11.69
CA LEU A 234 -1.60 -25.89 -10.31
C LEU A 234 -0.21 -26.50 -10.11
N ARG A 235 0.49 -26.09 -9.05
CA ARG A 235 1.72 -26.75 -8.63
C ARG A 235 1.42 -28.16 -8.12
N LYS A 236 2.40 -29.06 -8.24
CA LYS A 236 2.29 -30.50 -7.92
C LYS A 236 1.59 -30.82 -6.59
N TYR A 237 1.73 -29.97 -5.58
CA TYR A 237 1.19 -30.25 -4.23
C TYR A 237 0.05 -29.32 -3.81
N ASP A 238 -0.39 -28.38 -4.64
CA ASP A 238 -1.38 -27.37 -4.23
C ASP A 238 -2.70 -27.99 -3.80
N VAL A 239 -3.21 -28.97 -4.55
CA VAL A 239 -4.46 -29.70 -4.19
C VAL A 239 -4.32 -30.44 -2.86
N LYS A 240 -3.15 -31.07 -2.61
CA LYS A 240 -2.89 -31.77 -1.34
C LYS A 240 -2.80 -30.80 -0.17
N ASN A 241 -2.10 -29.69 -0.37
CA ASN A 241 -1.91 -28.69 0.67
C ASN A 241 -3.23 -28.01 1.06
N ILE A 242 -4.06 -27.63 0.11
CA ILE A 242 -5.34 -27.00 0.42
C ILE A 242 -6.29 -27.96 1.13
N LYS A 243 -6.32 -29.25 0.73
CA LYS A 243 -7.07 -30.28 1.45
C LYS A 243 -6.62 -30.40 2.91
N ALA A 244 -5.31 -30.42 3.15
CA ALA A 244 -4.75 -30.53 4.50
C ALA A 244 -5.12 -29.32 5.38
N ILE A 245 -5.03 -28.11 4.81
CA ILE A 245 -5.41 -26.86 5.50
C ILE A 245 -6.90 -26.90 5.89
N PHE A 246 -7.79 -27.19 4.96
CA PHE A 246 -9.23 -27.23 5.25
C PHE A 246 -9.60 -28.33 6.27
N LYS A 247 -8.93 -29.48 6.19
CA LYS A 247 -9.08 -30.56 7.17
C LYS A 247 -8.64 -30.12 8.57
N SER A 248 -7.53 -29.37 8.70
CA SER A 248 -7.05 -28.88 10.00
C SER A 248 -8.01 -27.90 10.68
N PHE A 249 -8.85 -27.20 9.90
CA PHE A 249 -9.88 -26.30 10.40
C PHE A 249 -11.27 -26.98 10.51
N ASN A 250 -11.34 -28.29 10.27
CA ASN A 250 -12.60 -29.05 10.21
C ASN A 250 -13.63 -28.45 9.24
N LEU A 251 -13.15 -27.98 8.08
CA LEU A 251 -13.97 -27.38 7.03
C LEU A 251 -14.10 -28.33 5.84
N LYS A 252 -15.33 -28.47 5.31
CA LYS A 252 -15.60 -29.24 4.10
C LYS A 252 -15.21 -28.43 2.87
N LEU A 253 -14.25 -28.94 2.06
CA LEU A 253 -13.85 -28.37 0.80
C LEU A 253 -14.38 -29.20 -0.37
N ASN A 254 -15.14 -28.58 -1.25
CA ASN A 254 -15.59 -29.20 -2.50
C ASN A 254 -14.53 -28.94 -3.58
N ILE A 255 -13.97 -30.00 -4.15
CA ILE A 255 -12.98 -29.89 -5.22
C ILE A 255 -13.62 -30.26 -6.54
N ILE A 256 -13.60 -29.31 -7.47
CA ILE A 256 -14.10 -29.50 -8.84
C ILE A 256 -12.88 -29.71 -9.73
N ASN A 257 -12.80 -30.89 -10.36
CA ASN A 257 -11.76 -31.15 -11.34
C ASN A 257 -12.23 -30.66 -12.71
N ALA A 258 -11.69 -29.52 -13.15
CA ALA A 258 -11.96 -28.89 -14.43
C ALA A 258 -10.73 -28.88 -15.35
N GLU A 259 -9.67 -29.64 -15.02
CA GLU A 259 -8.39 -29.68 -15.72
C GLU A 259 -8.57 -29.87 -17.22
N HIS A 260 -9.29 -30.91 -17.65
CA HIS A 260 -9.52 -31.18 -19.06
C HIS A 260 -10.21 -30.02 -19.79
N LEU A 261 -11.16 -29.37 -19.14
CA LEU A 261 -11.91 -28.23 -19.70
C LEU A 261 -10.99 -27.02 -19.94
N PHE A 262 -10.16 -26.68 -18.94
CA PHE A 262 -9.25 -25.54 -19.04
C PHE A 262 -8.12 -25.81 -20.05
N LEU A 263 -7.47 -26.96 -19.96
CA LEU A 263 -6.37 -27.32 -20.87
C LEU A 263 -6.84 -27.40 -22.34
N LYS A 264 -8.05 -27.93 -22.58
CA LYS A 264 -8.63 -27.93 -23.94
C LYS A 264 -8.83 -26.52 -24.50
N LYS A 265 -9.28 -25.58 -23.68
CA LYS A 265 -9.49 -24.18 -24.09
C LYS A 265 -8.18 -23.40 -24.25
N LEU A 266 -7.17 -23.76 -23.52
CA LEU A 266 -5.84 -23.12 -23.59
C LEU A 266 -4.96 -23.67 -24.72
N LYS A 267 -5.37 -24.76 -25.35
CA LYS A 267 -4.63 -25.32 -26.49
C LYS A 267 -4.50 -24.28 -27.61
N SER A 268 -3.29 -23.98 -28.03
CA SER A 268 -2.95 -22.99 -29.06
C SER A 268 -3.18 -21.53 -28.67
N VAL A 269 -3.40 -21.22 -27.41
CA VAL A 269 -3.41 -19.84 -26.90
C VAL A 269 -1.98 -19.49 -26.52
N THR A 270 -1.40 -18.46 -27.13
CA THR A 270 -0.02 -18.01 -26.90
C THR A 270 0.08 -16.74 -26.07
N ASP A 271 -1.05 -16.00 -25.88
CA ASP A 271 -1.19 -14.82 -25.01
C ASP A 271 -2.62 -14.66 -24.52
#